data_4ed4fb5c7c79f0e49f8e34f6880344d6
#
_entry.id   4ed4fb5c7c79f0e49f8e34f6880344d6
#
_cell.length_a   1.000
_cell.length_b   1.000
_cell.length_c   1.000
_cell.angle_alpha   90.00
_cell.angle_beta   90.00
_cell.angle_gamma   90.00
#
_symmetry.space_group_name_H-M   'P 1'
#
loop_
_entity.id
_entity.type
_entity.pdbx_description
1 polymer ?
#
loop_
_entity_poly.entity_id
_entity_poly.type
_entity_poly.pdbx_seq_one_letter_code
_entity_poly.pdbx_strand_id
1 'polypeptide(L)'
;MLIDSHAHLDDERFDKDRDSLIKSLKEEGIDLVINPGSDLGSSIKSVSLSEQYDNIYAAVGIHPHEVKEMDSSTIEVLRSFTNRDKVVAIGEIGLDYYYDNSPRDIQKQKFKEQLNLAKEVNLPVIIHTRDAAKDTFDILKEAQDGSLEGVLHCYSGSLEMALEYIEMGFYISFAGPVTFKNARVSKEVAKAVPIDRLLVETDSPYLTPEPYRGRRNEPVYVRYVAGIIAELRGIPFEEIAKKTSENTRRLFRID
;
A
#
# COMPACT_ATOMS: atom_id res chain seq x y z
N MET A 1 -9.87 -14.80 7.51
CA MET A 1 -8.90 -14.74 6.38
C MET A 1 -8.16 -13.42 6.45
N LEU A 2 -6.96 -13.33 5.88
CA LEU A 2 -6.16 -12.11 5.78
C LEU A 2 -6.47 -11.36 4.48
N ILE A 3 -6.18 -10.07 4.48
CA ILE A 3 -6.12 -9.23 3.27
C ILE A 3 -4.68 -8.75 3.13
N ASP A 4 -4.13 -8.85 1.91
CA ASP A 4 -2.87 -8.21 1.57
C ASP A 4 -3.18 -6.82 1.00
N SER A 5 -2.89 -5.77 1.78
CA SER A 5 -3.27 -4.41 1.40
C SER A 5 -2.35 -3.77 0.35
N HIS A 6 -1.27 -4.46 -0.08
CA HIS A 6 -0.36 -3.96 -1.09
C HIS A 6 0.51 -5.08 -1.69
N ALA A 7 0.24 -5.46 -2.95
CA ALA A 7 1.05 -6.43 -3.68
C ALA A 7 1.01 -6.17 -5.19
N HIS A 8 2.18 -6.18 -5.85
CA HIS A 8 2.33 -5.95 -7.28
C HIS A 8 2.22 -7.26 -8.07
N LEU A 9 1.01 -7.81 -8.16
CA LEU A 9 0.74 -9.02 -8.93
C LEU A 9 0.86 -8.81 -10.45
N ASP A 10 0.91 -7.57 -10.91
CA ASP A 10 1.17 -7.17 -12.29
C ASP A 10 2.65 -7.31 -12.72
N ASP A 11 3.58 -7.47 -11.75
CA ASP A 11 5.02 -7.61 -11.98
C ASP A 11 5.35 -8.85 -12.82
N GLU A 12 6.33 -8.71 -13.73
CA GLU A 12 6.79 -9.77 -14.66
C GLU A 12 7.27 -11.05 -13.96
N ARG A 13 7.75 -10.94 -12.74
CA ARG A 13 8.17 -12.10 -11.93
C ARG A 13 7.04 -13.07 -11.65
N PHE A 14 5.78 -12.65 -11.79
CA PHE A 14 4.60 -13.51 -11.67
C PHE A 14 4.09 -14.04 -13.03
N ASP A 15 4.60 -13.61 -14.17
CA ASP A 15 4.05 -13.95 -15.50
C ASP A 15 3.86 -15.46 -15.73
N LYS A 16 4.75 -16.28 -15.15
CA LYS A 16 4.71 -17.74 -15.34
C LYS A 16 3.63 -18.46 -14.55
N ASP A 17 3.19 -17.87 -13.43
CA ASP A 17 2.32 -18.55 -12.46
C ASP A 17 1.23 -17.64 -11.85
N ARG A 18 1.10 -16.39 -12.32
CA ARG A 18 0.15 -15.38 -11.80
C ARG A 18 -1.27 -15.93 -11.68
N ASP A 19 -1.78 -16.57 -12.72
CA ASP A 19 -3.14 -17.11 -12.73
C ASP A 19 -3.34 -18.19 -11.65
N SER A 20 -2.41 -19.14 -11.56
CA SER A 20 -2.49 -20.21 -10.56
C SER A 20 -2.31 -19.67 -9.15
N LEU A 21 -1.40 -18.71 -8.94
CA LEU A 21 -1.18 -18.06 -7.67
C LEU A 21 -2.44 -17.31 -7.21
N ILE A 22 -3.03 -16.48 -8.05
CA ILE A 22 -4.25 -15.72 -7.68
C ILE A 22 -5.40 -16.65 -7.33
N LYS A 23 -5.60 -17.72 -8.09
CA LYS A 23 -6.66 -18.71 -7.84
C LYS A 23 -6.48 -19.48 -6.54
N SER A 24 -5.23 -19.71 -6.10
CA SER A 24 -4.95 -20.43 -4.83
C SER A 24 -5.09 -19.56 -3.58
N LEU A 25 -5.09 -18.23 -3.68
CA LEU A 25 -5.02 -17.31 -2.54
C LEU A 25 -6.09 -17.58 -1.49
N LYS A 26 -7.32 -17.85 -1.91
CA LYS A 26 -8.44 -18.10 -0.99
C LYS A 26 -8.27 -19.40 -0.19
N GLU A 27 -7.79 -20.46 -0.84
CA GLU A 27 -7.46 -21.72 -0.18
C GLU A 27 -6.30 -21.56 0.79
N GLU A 28 -5.37 -20.66 0.48
CA GLU A 28 -4.23 -20.27 1.32
C GLU A 28 -4.60 -19.26 2.43
N GLY A 29 -5.88 -18.92 2.58
CA GLY A 29 -6.37 -18.04 3.66
C GLY A 29 -6.23 -16.53 3.39
N ILE A 30 -5.96 -16.12 2.14
CA ILE A 30 -5.97 -14.73 1.69
C ILE A 30 -7.31 -14.44 1.02
N ASP A 31 -8.04 -13.50 1.57
CA ASP A 31 -9.39 -13.15 1.12
C ASP A 31 -9.36 -12.30 -0.15
N LEU A 32 -8.56 -11.22 -0.10
CA LEU A 32 -8.34 -10.34 -1.23
C LEU A 32 -6.97 -9.65 -1.18
N VAL A 33 -6.60 -9.06 -2.31
CA VAL A 33 -5.34 -8.31 -2.50
C VAL A 33 -5.65 -6.97 -3.15
N ILE A 34 -5.00 -5.90 -2.68
CA ILE A 34 -4.96 -4.61 -3.36
C ILE A 34 -3.68 -4.56 -4.21
N ASN A 35 -3.84 -4.39 -5.53
CA ASN A 35 -2.73 -4.28 -6.47
C ASN A 35 -2.57 -2.83 -6.92
N PRO A 36 -1.54 -2.10 -6.45
CA PRO A 36 -1.30 -0.73 -6.88
C PRO A 36 -0.52 -0.68 -8.21
N GLY A 37 -0.83 0.33 -9.02
CA GLY A 37 -0.02 0.71 -10.16
C GLY A 37 1.16 1.60 -9.74
N SER A 38 2.27 1.51 -10.46
CA SER A 38 3.46 2.35 -10.30
C SER A 38 3.69 3.30 -11.47
N ASP A 39 3.05 3.02 -12.62
CA ASP A 39 3.01 3.84 -13.82
C ASP A 39 1.69 3.59 -14.57
N LEU A 40 1.48 4.20 -15.75
CA LEU A 40 0.26 3.96 -16.53
C LEU A 40 0.14 2.50 -17.01
N GLY A 41 1.25 1.87 -17.38
CA GLY A 41 1.25 0.48 -17.86
C GLY A 41 0.86 -0.50 -16.76
N SER A 42 1.43 -0.36 -15.57
CA SER A 42 1.10 -1.15 -14.40
C SER A 42 -0.30 -0.84 -13.87
N SER A 43 -0.75 0.42 -13.90
CA SER A 43 -2.13 0.80 -13.58
C SER A 43 -3.14 0.12 -14.50
N ILE A 44 -2.89 0.05 -15.82
CA ILE A 44 -3.73 -0.69 -16.78
C ILE A 44 -3.78 -2.18 -16.43
N LYS A 45 -2.63 -2.79 -16.12
CA LYS A 45 -2.56 -4.20 -15.70
C LYS A 45 -3.31 -4.44 -14.40
N SER A 46 -3.16 -3.55 -13.41
CA SER A 46 -3.87 -3.63 -12.12
C SER A 46 -5.38 -3.60 -12.30
N VAL A 47 -5.89 -2.69 -13.14
CA VAL A 47 -7.31 -2.63 -13.50
C VAL A 47 -7.74 -3.92 -14.19
N SER A 48 -6.97 -4.41 -15.16
CA SER A 48 -7.29 -5.67 -15.88
C SER A 48 -7.33 -6.87 -14.91
N LEU A 49 -6.39 -6.97 -13.96
CA LEU A 49 -6.41 -8.02 -12.95
C LEU A 49 -7.64 -7.92 -12.04
N SER A 50 -8.03 -6.71 -11.64
CA SER A 50 -9.23 -6.52 -10.83
C SER A 50 -10.52 -6.89 -11.55
N GLU A 51 -10.59 -6.66 -12.87
CA GLU A 51 -11.74 -7.08 -13.69
C GLU A 51 -11.78 -8.61 -13.93
N GLN A 52 -10.60 -9.25 -13.95
CA GLN A 52 -10.48 -10.69 -14.22
C GLN A 52 -10.69 -11.58 -12.98
N TYR A 53 -10.34 -11.11 -11.78
CA TYR A 53 -10.36 -11.91 -10.55
C TYR A 53 -11.18 -11.23 -9.46
N ASP A 54 -12.14 -11.95 -8.88
CA ASP A 54 -13.04 -11.42 -7.85
C ASP A 54 -12.31 -10.95 -6.57
N ASN A 55 -11.18 -11.56 -6.25
CA ASN A 55 -10.38 -11.29 -5.06
C ASN A 55 -9.24 -10.26 -5.27
N ILE A 56 -9.17 -9.60 -6.43
CA ILE A 56 -8.19 -8.55 -6.71
C ILE A 56 -8.91 -7.22 -6.85
N TYR A 57 -8.37 -6.19 -6.18
CA TYR A 57 -8.77 -4.80 -6.31
C TYR A 57 -7.56 -3.99 -6.79
N ALA A 58 -7.80 -2.89 -7.49
CA ALA A 58 -6.75 -2.06 -8.07
C ALA A 58 -6.65 -0.71 -7.34
N ALA A 59 -5.42 -0.22 -7.23
CA ALA A 59 -5.17 1.20 -7.08
C ALA A 59 -4.42 1.70 -8.32
N VAL A 60 -4.63 2.96 -8.69
CA VAL A 60 -4.04 3.55 -9.89
C VAL A 60 -3.28 4.82 -9.54
N GLY A 61 -2.06 4.94 -10.05
CA GLY A 61 -1.19 6.07 -9.72
C GLY A 61 0.15 6.00 -10.42
N ILE A 62 0.96 7.03 -10.18
CA ILE A 62 2.33 7.12 -10.69
C ILE A 62 3.27 7.24 -9.50
N HIS A 63 4.10 6.23 -9.33
CA HIS A 63 5.12 6.15 -8.28
C HIS A 63 6.19 7.25 -8.45
N PRO A 64 6.78 7.78 -7.38
CA PRO A 64 7.79 8.84 -7.46
C PRO A 64 8.98 8.55 -8.40
N HIS A 65 9.27 7.30 -8.70
CA HIS A 65 10.32 6.95 -9.66
C HIS A 65 9.98 7.37 -11.09
N GLU A 66 8.69 7.36 -11.46
CA GLU A 66 8.20 7.49 -12.85
C GLU A 66 7.53 8.87 -13.12
N VAL A 67 7.38 9.70 -12.09
CA VAL A 67 6.63 10.98 -12.22
C VAL A 67 7.25 12.01 -13.19
N LYS A 68 8.52 11.86 -13.57
CA LYS A 68 9.15 12.72 -14.58
C LYS A 68 8.51 12.59 -15.96
N GLU A 69 7.89 11.45 -16.25
CA GLU A 69 7.19 11.16 -17.50
C GLU A 69 5.71 11.57 -17.46
N MET A 70 5.25 12.05 -16.31
CA MET A 70 3.85 12.39 -16.07
C MET A 70 3.50 13.78 -16.64
N ASP A 71 2.49 13.83 -17.50
CA ASP A 71 1.94 15.06 -18.08
C ASP A 71 0.46 15.26 -17.67
N SER A 72 -0.18 16.27 -18.25
CA SER A 72 -1.60 16.56 -17.97
C SER A 72 -2.55 15.46 -18.47
N SER A 73 -2.17 14.73 -19.52
CA SER A 73 -2.98 13.62 -20.05
C SER A 73 -2.94 12.41 -19.11
N THR A 74 -1.85 12.24 -18.36
CA THR A 74 -1.69 11.17 -17.37
C THR A 74 -2.76 11.24 -16.29
N ILE A 75 -3.04 12.44 -15.74
CA ILE A 75 -4.09 12.64 -14.72
C ILE A 75 -5.47 12.28 -15.28
N GLU A 76 -5.78 12.66 -16.52
CA GLU A 76 -7.06 12.32 -17.14
C GLU A 76 -7.23 10.80 -17.36
N VAL A 77 -6.14 10.12 -17.74
CA VAL A 77 -6.16 8.64 -17.84
C VAL A 77 -6.39 8.01 -16.48
N LEU A 78 -5.66 8.41 -15.44
CA LEU A 78 -5.87 7.91 -14.07
C LEU A 78 -7.32 8.17 -13.62
N ARG A 79 -7.85 9.38 -13.87
CA ARG A 79 -9.26 9.73 -13.59
C ARG A 79 -10.23 8.76 -14.27
N SER A 80 -9.97 8.40 -15.54
CA SER A 80 -10.84 7.49 -16.28
C SER A 80 -10.90 6.09 -15.66
N PHE A 81 -9.81 5.64 -15.04
CA PHE A 81 -9.77 4.34 -14.35
C PHE A 81 -10.60 4.33 -13.06
N THR A 82 -10.74 5.46 -12.36
CA THR A 82 -11.52 5.52 -11.11
C THR A 82 -13.02 5.28 -11.30
N ASN A 83 -13.52 5.24 -12.54
CA ASN A 83 -14.89 4.84 -12.85
C ASN A 83 -15.10 3.30 -12.88
N ARG A 84 -14.06 2.50 -12.63
CA ARG A 84 -14.16 1.05 -12.56
C ARG A 84 -14.46 0.63 -11.12
N ASP A 85 -15.45 -0.22 -10.93
CA ASP A 85 -15.98 -0.59 -9.61
C ASP A 85 -14.93 -1.13 -8.63
N LYS A 86 -13.86 -1.75 -9.14
CA LYS A 86 -12.79 -2.33 -8.31
C LYS A 86 -11.51 -1.51 -8.28
N VAL A 87 -11.53 -0.27 -8.75
CA VAL A 87 -10.49 0.72 -8.50
C VAL A 87 -10.83 1.45 -7.20
N VAL A 88 -10.08 1.15 -6.15
CA VAL A 88 -10.45 1.52 -4.78
C VAL A 88 -9.52 2.56 -4.15
N ALA A 89 -8.45 2.98 -4.84
CA ALA A 89 -7.52 4.00 -4.34
C ALA A 89 -6.76 4.69 -5.46
N ILE A 90 -6.23 5.88 -5.17
CA ILE A 90 -5.14 6.50 -5.93
C ILE A 90 -3.83 6.09 -5.28
N GLY A 91 -3.01 5.37 -6.01
CA GLY A 91 -1.73 4.82 -5.51
C GLY A 91 -1.10 3.84 -6.51
N GLU A 92 0.20 3.64 -6.39
CA GLU A 92 1.10 4.11 -5.34
C GLU A 92 1.65 5.50 -5.71
N ILE A 93 1.57 6.45 -4.80
CA ILE A 93 2.01 7.84 -5.01
C ILE A 93 2.86 8.31 -3.83
N GLY A 94 3.68 9.34 -4.00
CA GLY A 94 4.47 9.86 -2.87
C GLY A 94 5.85 10.38 -3.26
N LEU A 95 6.84 10.14 -2.37
CA LEU A 95 8.21 10.65 -2.50
C LEU A 95 9.25 9.55 -2.20
N ASP A 96 10.29 9.47 -3.04
CA ASP A 96 11.46 8.61 -2.84
C ASP A 96 12.76 9.39 -3.09
N TYR A 97 13.46 9.74 -2.00
CA TYR A 97 14.72 10.45 -2.06
C TYR A 97 15.93 9.52 -1.90
N TYR A 98 15.69 8.22 -1.75
CA TYR A 98 16.74 7.23 -1.72
C TYR A 98 17.23 6.88 -3.13
N TYR A 99 16.30 6.56 -4.03
CA TYR A 99 16.64 6.27 -5.43
C TYR A 99 16.74 7.53 -6.28
N ASP A 100 15.94 8.56 -5.99
CA ASP A 100 15.97 9.87 -6.67
C ASP A 100 15.82 9.76 -8.21
N ASN A 101 15.04 8.78 -8.70
CA ASN A 101 14.89 8.49 -10.13
C ASN A 101 14.19 9.61 -10.91
N SER A 102 13.41 10.42 -10.23
CA SER A 102 12.82 11.67 -10.74
C SER A 102 13.27 12.85 -9.87
N PRO A 103 13.43 14.07 -10.43
CA PRO A 103 13.80 15.25 -9.65
C PRO A 103 12.82 15.50 -8.49
N ARG A 104 13.32 15.86 -7.30
CA ARG A 104 12.51 16.00 -6.07
C ARG A 104 11.42 17.06 -6.15
N ASP A 105 11.66 18.15 -6.86
CA ASP A 105 10.67 19.18 -7.12
C ASP A 105 9.52 18.65 -7.99
N ILE A 106 9.82 17.86 -9.01
CA ILE A 106 8.83 17.15 -9.82
C ILE A 106 8.07 16.12 -8.99
N GLN A 107 8.76 15.31 -8.17
CA GLN A 107 8.11 14.36 -7.28
C GLN A 107 7.07 15.08 -6.40
N LYS A 108 7.45 16.19 -5.74
CA LYS A 108 6.55 16.97 -4.89
C LYS A 108 5.36 17.55 -5.64
N GLN A 109 5.60 18.13 -6.83
CA GLN A 109 4.53 18.66 -7.66
C GLN A 109 3.54 17.56 -8.05
N LYS A 110 4.04 16.44 -8.60
CA LYS A 110 3.21 15.34 -9.08
C LYS A 110 2.51 14.57 -7.97
N PHE A 111 3.10 14.52 -6.78
CA PHE A 111 2.42 14.02 -5.60
C PHE A 111 1.20 14.86 -5.25
N LYS A 112 1.33 16.21 -5.20
CA LYS A 112 0.21 17.14 -4.96
C LYS A 112 -0.89 17.03 -6.03
N GLU A 113 -0.52 16.88 -7.31
CA GLU A 113 -1.48 16.68 -8.40
C GLU A 113 -2.31 15.40 -8.20
N GLN A 114 -1.68 14.29 -7.80
CA GLN A 114 -2.37 13.02 -7.55
C GLN A 114 -3.20 13.04 -6.25
N LEU A 115 -2.76 13.75 -5.20
CA LEU A 115 -3.58 13.98 -4.01
C LEU A 115 -4.85 14.78 -4.34
N ASN A 116 -4.75 15.77 -5.21
CA ASN A 116 -5.92 16.53 -5.69
C ASN A 116 -6.87 15.64 -6.47
N LEU A 117 -6.35 14.77 -7.35
CA LEU A 117 -7.19 13.78 -8.04
C LEU A 117 -7.92 12.88 -7.05
N ALA A 118 -7.23 12.36 -6.03
CA ALA A 118 -7.83 11.50 -5.01
C ALA A 118 -9.01 12.18 -4.29
N LYS A 119 -8.85 13.46 -3.94
CA LYS A 119 -9.93 14.26 -3.33
C LYS A 119 -11.10 14.48 -4.30
N GLU A 120 -10.82 14.81 -5.56
CA GLU A 120 -11.87 15.00 -6.57
C GLU A 120 -12.73 13.75 -6.77
N VAL A 121 -12.09 12.58 -6.85
CA VAL A 121 -12.78 11.30 -7.08
C VAL A 121 -13.22 10.61 -5.79
N ASN A 122 -12.92 11.23 -4.62
CA ASN A 122 -13.26 10.72 -3.29
C ASN A 122 -12.74 9.29 -3.04
N LEU A 123 -11.50 9.01 -3.44
CA LEU A 123 -10.83 7.74 -3.17
C LEU A 123 -9.69 7.93 -2.16
N PRO A 124 -9.41 6.93 -1.30
CA PRO A 124 -8.25 6.95 -0.42
C PRO A 124 -6.95 6.88 -1.23
N VAL A 125 -5.83 7.18 -0.55
CA VAL A 125 -4.50 7.15 -1.17
C VAL A 125 -3.60 6.09 -0.57
N ILE A 126 -2.71 5.50 -1.39
CA ILE A 126 -1.61 4.63 -0.94
C ILE A 126 -0.33 5.41 -1.10
N ILE A 127 0.33 5.73 0.04
CA ILE A 127 1.46 6.64 0.10
C ILE A 127 2.77 5.88 0.26
N HIS A 128 3.67 6.09 -0.71
CA HIS A 128 5.07 5.73 -0.63
C HIS A 128 5.88 6.86 -0.01
N THR A 129 6.77 6.54 0.93
CA THR A 129 7.74 7.51 1.46
C THR A 129 9.06 6.82 1.80
N ARG A 130 10.15 7.27 1.19
CA ARG A 130 11.49 6.76 1.45
C ARG A 130 12.51 7.89 1.47
N ASP A 131 13.18 8.07 2.63
CA ASP A 131 14.13 9.17 2.91
C ASP A 131 13.53 10.57 2.67
N ALA A 132 12.18 10.69 2.71
CA ALA A 132 11.41 11.88 2.39
C ALA A 132 10.38 12.25 3.48
N ALA A 133 10.55 11.74 4.69
CA ALA A 133 9.54 11.81 5.76
C ALA A 133 9.00 13.23 6.01
N LYS A 134 9.90 14.24 6.07
CA LYS A 134 9.50 15.63 6.33
C LYS A 134 8.64 16.19 5.19
N ASP A 135 9.08 16.07 3.95
CA ASP A 135 8.37 16.64 2.81
C ASP A 135 7.04 15.91 2.57
N THR A 136 7.01 14.58 2.78
CA THR A 136 5.77 13.79 2.72
C THR A 136 4.77 14.28 3.78
N PHE A 137 5.22 14.45 5.03
CA PHE A 137 4.36 14.94 6.10
C PHE A 137 3.82 16.35 5.82
N ASP A 138 4.69 17.28 5.42
CA ASP A 138 4.31 18.66 5.15
C ASP A 138 3.29 18.74 3.99
N ILE A 139 3.48 17.95 2.93
CA ILE A 139 2.55 17.91 1.79
C ILE A 139 1.20 17.30 2.18
N LEU A 140 1.19 16.19 2.92
CA LEU A 140 -0.05 15.58 3.38
C LEU A 140 -0.81 16.50 4.35
N LYS A 141 -0.10 17.18 5.25
CA LYS A 141 -0.68 18.17 6.16
C LYS A 141 -1.27 19.38 5.43
N GLU A 142 -0.58 19.88 4.39
CA GLU A 142 -1.09 20.96 3.53
C GLU A 142 -2.33 20.52 2.74
N ALA A 143 -2.35 19.27 2.26
CA ALA A 143 -3.45 18.74 1.47
C ALA A 143 -4.68 18.36 2.30
N GLN A 144 -4.50 18.11 3.62
CA GLN A 144 -5.57 17.64 4.50
C GLN A 144 -6.60 18.73 4.78
N ASP A 145 -7.84 18.47 4.39
CA ASP A 145 -9.01 19.32 4.61
C ASP A 145 -10.17 18.59 5.33
N GLY A 146 -9.88 17.40 5.85
CA GLY A 146 -10.85 16.52 6.50
C GLY A 146 -11.44 15.45 5.56
N SER A 147 -11.17 15.51 4.26
CA SER A 147 -11.67 14.54 3.27
C SER A 147 -10.61 13.50 2.84
N LEU A 148 -9.33 13.80 3.02
CA LEU A 148 -8.24 12.93 2.58
C LEU A 148 -8.02 11.79 3.56
N GLU A 149 -8.19 10.55 3.09
CA GLU A 149 -7.89 9.31 3.81
C GLU A 149 -6.85 8.52 3.05
N GLY A 150 -6.13 7.63 3.73
CA GLY A 150 -5.14 6.78 3.06
C GLY A 150 -4.32 5.92 4.00
N VAL A 151 -3.27 5.33 3.46
CA VAL A 151 -2.31 4.50 4.18
C VAL A 151 -0.88 4.90 3.83
N LEU A 152 -0.03 5.05 4.84
CA LEU A 152 1.43 5.06 4.67
C LEU A 152 1.84 3.59 4.53
N HIS A 153 2.10 3.13 3.30
CA HIS A 153 2.44 1.75 3.04
C HIS A 153 3.88 1.46 3.48
N CYS A 154 4.17 0.22 3.84
CA CYS A 154 5.50 -0.28 4.24
C CYS A 154 6.22 0.67 5.22
N TYR A 155 5.50 1.13 6.24
CA TYR A 155 5.95 2.19 7.13
C TYR A 155 7.25 1.85 7.87
N SER A 156 8.22 2.74 7.79
CA SER A 156 9.54 2.60 8.42
C SER A 156 9.96 3.81 9.28
N GLY A 157 9.08 4.79 9.44
CA GLY A 157 9.32 5.99 10.24
C GLY A 157 9.16 5.78 11.75
N SER A 158 9.25 6.87 12.53
CA SER A 158 9.15 6.83 13.99
C SER A 158 7.70 6.66 14.47
N LEU A 159 7.52 6.28 15.74
CA LEU A 159 6.19 6.18 16.36
C LEU A 159 5.49 7.54 16.44
N GLU A 160 6.22 8.59 16.80
CA GLU A 160 5.67 9.94 16.91
C GLU A 160 5.07 10.38 15.58
N MET A 161 5.81 10.18 14.47
CA MET A 161 5.32 10.53 13.15
C MET A 161 4.12 9.65 12.72
N ALA A 162 4.12 8.37 13.08
CA ALA A 162 2.99 7.48 12.81
C ALA A 162 1.71 7.98 13.50
N LEU A 163 1.80 8.43 14.75
CA LEU A 163 0.67 8.98 15.49
C LEU A 163 0.15 10.29 14.87
N GLU A 164 1.02 11.17 14.42
CA GLU A 164 0.63 12.39 13.69
C GLU A 164 -0.13 12.06 12.39
N TYR A 165 0.33 11.05 11.61
CA TYR A 165 -0.42 10.59 10.43
C TYR A 165 -1.79 10.01 10.80
N ILE A 166 -1.87 9.27 11.91
CA ILE A 166 -3.13 8.69 12.39
C ILE A 166 -4.11 9.79 12.82
N GLU A 167 -3.63 10.85 13.48
CA GLU A 167 -4.45 12.03 13.82
C GLU A 167 -5.00 12.75 12.59
N MET A 168 -4.26 12.72 11.47
CA MET A 168 -4.71 13.22 10.17
C MET A 168 -5.68 12.25 9.45
N GLY A 169 -6.01 11.10 10.02
CA GLY A 169 -6.94 10.12 9.43
C GLY A 169 -6.31 8.97 8.66
N PHE A 170 -4.98 8.91 8.57
CA PHE A 170 -4.27 7.85 7.84
C PHE A 170 -4.16 6.54 8.63
N TYR A 171 -3.95 5.46 7.89
CA TYR A 171 -3.57 4.14 8.39
C TYR A 171 -2.07 3.94 8.23
N ILE A 172 -1.53 2.98 8.99
CA ILE A 172 -0.13 2.58 8.94
C ILE A 172 -0.07 1.10 8.56
N SER A 173 0.64 0.78 7.49
CA SER A 173 0.82 -0.61 7.03
C SER A 173 2.23 -1.12 7.30
N PHE A 174 2.34 -2.42 7.54
CA PHE A 174 3.61 -3.10 7.75
C PHE A 174 3.77 -4.25 6.78
N ALA A 175 4.97 -4.33 6.16
CA ALA A 175 5.39 -5.38 5.24
C ALA A 175 6.46 -6.29 5.83
N GLY A 176 7.01 -7.19 5.01
CA GLY A 176 8.02 -8.15 5.40
C GLY A 176 9.15 -7.66 6.30
N PRO A 177 9.68 -6.43 6.13
CA PRO A 177 10.75 -5.90 6.98
C PRO A 177 10.46 -5.92 8.49
N VAL A 178 9.20 -5.84 8.94
CA VAL A 178 8.87 -5.93 10.37
C VAL A 178 9.28 -7.26 10.99
N THR A 179 9.42 -8.32 10.19
CA THR A 179 9.86 -9.65 10.65
C THR A 179 11.37 -9.73 10.88
N PHE A 180 12.17 -8.79 10.34
CA PHE A 180 13.63 -8.87 10.39
C PHE A 180 14.14 -8.68 11.82
N LYS A 181 15.28 -9.36 12.14
CA LYS A 181 15.86 -9.30 13.48
C LYS A 181 16.23 -7.90 13.93
N ASN A 182 16.73 -7.07 12.99
CA ASN A 182 17.20 -5.71 13.24
C ASN A 182 16.11 -4.63 13.04
N ALA A 183 14.87 -4.96 12.76
CA ALA A 183 13.76 -4.03 12.54
C ALA A 183 13.21 -3.44 13.85
N ARG A 184 14.06 -2.84 14.68
CA ARG A 184 13.69 -2.35 16.02
C ARG A 184 12.58 -1.30 15.95
N VAL A 185 12.76 -0.27 15.12
CA VAL A 185 11.81 0.85 15.02
C VAL A 185 10.46 0.36 14.49
N SER A 186 10.44 -0.38 13.37
CA SER A 186 9.18 -0.90 12.80
C SER A 186 8.41 -1.80 13.80
N LYS A 187 9.13 -2.61 14.61
CA LYS A 187 8.51 -3.43 15.66
C LYS A 187 7.91 -2.59 16.79
N GLU A 188 8.59 -1.53 17.20
CA GLU A 188 8.10 -0.58 18.21
C GLU A 188 6.82 0.09 17.71
N VAL A 189 6.82 0.60 16.50
CA VAL A 189 5.64 1.23 15.87
C VAL A 189 4.52 0.23 15.73
N ALA A 190 4.78 -0.97 15.16
CA ALA A 190 3.78 -2.03 14.98
C ALA A 190 3.14 -2.48 16.30
N LYS A 191 3.88 -2.43 17.41
CA LYS A 191 3.36 -2.71 18.75
C LYS A 191 2.45 -1.62 19.30
N ALA A 192 2.75 -0.35 19.01
CA ALA A 192 2.18 0.80 19.72
C ALA A 192 1.04 1.50 18.97
N VAL A 193 1.00 1.48 17.62
CA VAL A 193 -0.07 2.14 16.86
C VAL A 193 -1.45 1.57 17.20
N PRO A 194 -2.53 2.37 17.22
CA PRO A 194 -3.89 1.87 17.43
C PRO A 194 -4.23 0.74 16.46
N ILE A 195 -4.80 -0.36 16.98
CA ILE A 195 -5.09 -1.56 16.19
C ILE A 195 -6.11 -1.31 15.07
N ASP A 196 -7.00 -0.34 15.26
CA ASP A 196 -8.00 0.08 14.28
C ASP A 196 -7.45 0.99 13.17
N ARG A 197 -6.14 1.29 13.22
CA ARG A 197 -5.38 2.05 12.21
C ARG A 197 -4.22 1.26 11.60
N LEU A 198 -4.17 -0.04 11.87
CA LEU A 198 -3.12 -0.95 11.43
C LEU A 198 -3.56 -1.73 10.19
N LEU A 199 -2.71 -1.80 9.16
CA LEU A 199 -2.83 -2.70 8.02
C LEU A 199 -1.62 -3.63 7.93
N VAL A 200 -1.75 -4.70 7.18
CA VAL A 200 -0.67 -5.64 6.84
C VAL A 200 -0.62 -5.88 5.34
N GLU A 201 0.57 -6.03 4.83
CA GLU A 201 0.84 -6.20 3.40
C GLU A 201 2.08 -7.05 3.16
N THR A 202 2.31 -7.43 1.90
CA THR A 202 3.55 -8.08 1.51
C THR A 202 4.52 -7.18 0.77
N ASP A 203 4.03 -6.25 -0.04
CA ASP A 203 4.78 -5.55 -1.08
C ASP A 203 5.41 -6.55 -2.07
N SER A 204 4.73 -7.69 -2.29
CA SER A 204 5.23 -8.74 -3.18
C SER A 204 5.27 -8.27 -4.64
N PRO A 205 6.30 -8.66 -5.38
CA PRO A 205 7.31 -9.70 -5.14
C PRO A 205 8.54 -9.27 -4.34
N TYR A 206 8.54 -8.07 -3.75
CA TYR A 206 9.62 -7.49 -2.96
C TYR A 206 9.51 -7.87 -1.47
N LEU A 207 10.50 -7.47 -0.66
CA LEU A 207 10.47 -7.42 0.80
C LEU A 207 10.06 -8.71 1.51
N THR A 208 10.46 -9.87 0.97
CA THR A 208 10.10 -11.19 1.50
C THR A 208 10.39 -11.31 3.00
N PRO A 209 9.40 -11.71 3.84
CA PRO A 209 9.57 -11.84 5.29
C PRO A 209 10.48 -13.03 5.68
N GLU A 210 11.00 -13.00 6.91
CA GLU A 210 11.56 -14.21 7.52
C GLU A 210 10.44 -15.27 7.70
N PRO A 211 10.74 -16.58 7.50
CA PRO A 211 12.06 -17.16 7.22
C PRO A 211 12.41 -17.29 5.73
N TYR A 212 11.63 -16.70 4.84
CA TYR A 212 11.75 -16.89 3.38
C TYR A 212 12.58 -15.82 2.67
N ARG A 213 13.26 -14.99 3.43
CA ARG A 213 14.09 -13.91 2.91
C ARG A 213 15.01 -14.36 1.78
N GLY A 214 15.09 -13.55 0.69
CA GLY A 214 15.89 -13.90 -0.51
C GLY A 214 15.15 -14.72 -1.57
N ARG A 215 13.89 -15.12 -1.30
CA ARG A 215 13.00 -15.71 -2.31
C ARG A 215 12.08 -14.64 -2.90
N ARG A 216 11.36 -14.94 -4.00
CA ARG A 216 10.24 -14.11 -4.46
C ARG A 216 9.19 -14.07 -3.36
N ASN A 217 8.73 -12.86 -3.01
CA ASN A 217 7.63 -12.68 -2.08
C ASN A 217 6.28 -12.98 -2.77
N GLU A 218 5.28 -13.36 -1.99
CA GLU A 218 3.94 -13.73 -2.46
C GLU A 218 2.89 -13.26 -1.44
N PRO A 219 1.64 -12.94 -1.85
CA PRO A 219 0.61 -12.46 -0.94
C PRO A 219 0.36 -13.38 0.26
N VAL A 220 0.52 -14.68 0.09
CA VAL A 220 0.38 -15.66 1.18
C VAL A 220 1.32 -15.41 2.36
N TYR A 221 2.43 -14.74 2.12
CA TYR A 221 3.41 -14.43 3.17
C TYR A 221 3.00 -13.26 4.08
N VAL A 222 1.91 -12.56 3.80
CA VAL A 222 1.33 -11.57 4.73
C VAL A 222 1.02 -12.19 6.10
N ARG A 223 0.81 -13.51 6.16
CA ARG A 223 0.63 -14.25 7.43
C ARG A 223 1.81 -14.14 8.39
N TYR A 224 3.04 -14.01 7.88
CA TYR A 224 4.23 -13.84 8.71
C TYR A 224 4.32 -12.43 9.27
N VAL A 225 3.89 -11.44 8.51
CA VAL A 225 3.75 -10.06 8.98
C VAL A 225 2.70 -9.97 10.08
N ALA A 226 1.51 -10.49 9.85
CA ALA A 226 0.44 -10.54 10.85
C ALA A 226 0.87 -11.35 12.10
N GLY A 227 1.59 -12.46 11.92
CA GLY A 227 2.07 -13.32 13.00
C GLY A 227 3.04 -12.61 13.94
N ILE A 228 4.05 -11.92 13.39
CA ILE A 228 5.00 -11.18 14.24
C ILE A 228 4.31 -10.01 14.96
N ILE A 229 3.34 -9.35 14.34
CA ILE A 229 2.59 -8.26 14.98
C ILE A 229 1.72 -8.81 16.11
N ALA A 230 1.09 -9.96 15.94
CA ALA A 230 0.33 -10.65 17.00
C ALA A 230 1.23 -10.98 18.20
N GLU A 231 2.41 -11.53 17.95
CA GLU A 231 3.43 -11.82 18.98
C GLU A 231 3.87 -10.55 19.72
N LEU A 232 4.23 -9.48 19.00
CA LEU A 232 4.67 -8.21 19.59
C LEU A 232 3.60 -7.56 20.47
N ARG A 233 2.33 -7.73 20.12
CA ARG A 233 1.18 -7.19 20.87
C ARG A 233 0.66 -8.12 21.97
N GLY A 234 1.08 -9.38 21.97
CA GLY A 234 0.60 -10.40 22.92
C GLY A 234 -0.88 -10.73 22.76
N ILE A 235 -1.41 -10.69 21.53
CA ILE A 235 -2.81 -11.01 21.19
C ILE A 235 -2.86 -12.16 20.16
N PRO A 236 -4.00 -12.90 20.05
CA PRO A 236 -4.13 -13.98 19.09
C PRO A 236 -3.94 -13.53 17.64
N PHE A 237 -3.35 -14.41 16.81
CA PHE A 237 -3.20 -14.18 15.37
C PHE A 237 -4.55 -13.86 14.69
N GLU A 238 -5.59 -14.57 15.06
CA GLU A 238 -6.94 -14.42 14.52
C GLU A 238 -7.51 -13.02 14.77
N GLU A 239 -7.13 -12.41 15.90
CA GLU A 239 -7.53 -11.05 16.22
C GLU A 239 -6.83 -10.02 15.32
N ILE A 240 -5.52 -10.15 15.10
CA ILE A 240 -4.78 -9.33 14.12
C ILE A 240 -5.37 -9.52 12.73
N ALA A 241 -5.52 -10.77 12.29
CA ALA A 241 -6.07 -11.07 10.96
C ALA A 241 -7.45 -10.46 10.74
N LYS A 242 -8.32 -10.55 11.75
CA LYS A 242 -9.66 -9.95 11.72
C LYS A 242 -9.58 -8.42 11.66
N LYS A 243 -8.83 -7.80 12.59
CA LYS A 243 -8.77 -6.34 12.72
C LYS A 243 -8.14 -5.67 11.50
N THR A 244 -7.03 -6.21 10.99
CA THR A 244 -6.38 -5.65 9.80
C THR A 244 -7.24 -5.80 8.56
N SER A 245 -7.97 -6.92 8.41
CA SER A 245 -8.90 -7.12 7.30
C SER A 245 -10.11 -6.17 7.40
N GLU A 246 -10.70 -5.98 8.58
CA GLU A 246 -11.76 -4.99 8.81
C GLU A 246 -11.29 -3.57 8.49
N ASN A 247 -10.07 -3.22 8.86
CA ASN A 247 -9.47 -1.92 8.58
C ASN A 247 -9.25 -1.70 7.08
N THR A 248 -8.71 -2.71 6.38
CA THR A 248 -8.49 -2.65 4.93
C THR A 248 -9.83 -2.45 4.20
N ARG A 249 -10.86 -3.24 4.56
CA ARG A 249 -12.20 -3.09 3.98
C ARG A 249 -12.78 -1.70 4.24
N ARG A 250 -12.62 -1.18 5.46
CA ARG A 250 -13.10 0.15 5.83
C ARG A 250 -12.40 1.24 5.02
N LEU A 251 -11.05 1.22 4.95
CA LEU A 251 -10.28 2.23 4.22
C LEU A 251 -10.65 2.24 2.74
N PHE A 252 -10.65 1.07 2.10
CA PHE A 252 -10.88 0.94 0.66
C PHE A 252 -12.36 0.78 0.29
N ARG A 253 -13.28 0.85 1.28
CA ARG A 253 -14.74 0.78 1.09
C ARG A 253 -15.18 -0.48 0.33
N ILE A 254 -14.59 -1.62 0.71
CA ILE A 254 -14.85 -2.94 0.13
C ILE A 254 -15.79 -3.71 1.07
N ASP A 255 -16.87 -4.26 0.53
CA ASP A 255 -17.86 -5.09 1.26
C ASP A 255 -17.35 -6.49 1.61
#